data_22e5a539381e9ff6c558e4a9abac5e88
#
_entry.id   22e5a539381e9ff6c558e4a9abac5e88
#
_cell.length_a   1.000
_cell.length_b   1.000
_cell.length_c   1.000
_cell.angle_alpha   90.00
_cell.angle_beta   90.00
_cell.angle_gamma   90.00
#
_symmetry.space_group_name_H-M   'P 1'
#
loop_
_entity.id
_entity.type
_entity.pdbx_description
1 polymer ?
#
loop_
_entity_poly.entity_id
_entity_poly.type
_entity_poly.pdbx_seq_one_letter_code
_entity_poly.pdbx_strand_id
1 'polypeptide(L)'
;MQDKIANKRVYLLQWVVFFIMLLPAFWTLPKPTQANKVLSSDKPNLVNQQAQSQERPLSLTDIQTYSDAMLTIKAKKTAVKTPSNIVKVNKKELKLTDSTFIKTSSDILKISKTNNQVVYTVVETPVFYKPLTTYDNLVYETLSAGMKLKVDKTVTTNFGDYYRVLFDDGMTGWIDAKNTTAQNPKLEKVQALLNQKYNKPSYSIYVKDIDSGFTAGMNQSQKMYSASLSKLPILYWAQKQINLGSANLNDPLVYSEQVNGWTGAFQPEGTGLLPKTADDKPYSLLDLINRTAKDSDNVASNMIAYYETKQFSADFQSDITAISGQPWNPVGREASAEMVGRVLAALHKEGGNAFDALVGTDYDADRIPANLPKTLKIAHKIGTAYEFNHDAAFIFTDDPYILVIETNNNADSTELAEISKDIYEVMK
;
A
#
# COMPACT_ATOMS: atom_id res chain seq x y z
N MET A 1 -66.35 -22.72 -18.00
CA MET A 1 -66.08 -22.69 -16.57
C MET A 1 -64.93 -23.68 -16.19
N GLN A 2 -64.67 -24.68 -17.02
CA GLN A 2 -63.56 -25.66 -16.80
C GLN A 2 -62.19 -25.13 -17.16
N ASP A 3 -62.04 -24.24 -18.13
CA ASP A 3 -60.71 -23.70 -18.54
C ASP A 3 -60.10 -22.73 -17.58
N LYS A 4 -60.87 -22.06 -16.72
CA LYS A 4 -60.30 -21.17 -15.67
C LYS A 4 -59.72 -21.92 -14.49
N ILE A 5 -60.12 -23.16 -14.24
CA ILE A 5 -59.62 -24.00 -13.16
C ILE A 5 -58.32 -24.66 -13.56
N ALA A 6 -58.15 -25.03 -14.81
CA ALA A 6 -56.90 -25.61 -15.32
C ALA A 6 -55.73 -24.61 -15.25
N ASN A 7 -55.96 -23.37 -15.66
CA ASN A 7 -54.93 -22.33 -15.61
C ASN A 7 -54.46 -21.97 -14.19
N LYS A 8 -55.36 -21.97 -13.20
CA LYS A 8 -54.97 -21.73 -11.81
C LYS A 8 -54.06 -22.84 -11.22
N ARG A 9 -54.30 -24.10 -11.64
CA ARG A 9 -53.46 -25.23 -11.18
C ARG A 9 -52.08 -25.21 -11.81
N VAL A 10 -51.95 -24.78 -13.07
CA VAL A 10 -50.67 -24.64 -13.75
C VAL A 10 -49.81 -23.53 -13.10
N TYR A 11 -50.41 -22.39 -12.79
CA TYR A 11 -49.69 -21.31 -12.09
C TYR A 11 -49.28 -21.71 -10.68
N LEU A 12 -50.13 -22.45 -9.94
CA LEU A 12 -49.75 -22.92 -8.59
C LEU A 12 -48.59 -23.93 -8.66
N LEU A 13 -48.55 -24.79 -9.64
CA LEU A 13 -47.43 -25.74 -9.83
C LEU A 13 -46.13 -25.04 -10.22
N GLN A 14 -46.21 -23.98 -11.05
CA GLN A 14 -45.05 -23.18 -11.40
C GLN A 14 -44.43 -22.44 -10.21
N TRP A 15 -45.29 -21.89 -9.32
CA TRP A 15 -44.78 -21.24 -8.08
C TRP A 15 -44.18 -22.23 -7.08
N VAL A 16 -44.76 -23.43 -6.97
CA VAL A 16 -44.21 -24.48 -6.09
C VAL A 16 -42.87 -25.00 -6.60
N VAL A 17 -42.72 -25.19 -7.92
CA VAL A 17 -41.44 -25.59 -8.53
C VAL A 17 -40.40 -24.47 -8.40
N PHE A 18 -40.79 -23.20 -8.54
CA PHE A 18 -39.90 -22.06 -8.34
C PHE A 18 -39.40 -21.95 -6.89
N PHE A 19 -40.30 -22.19 -5.92
CA PHE A 19 -39.96 -22.17 -4.50
C PHE A 19 -39.06 -23.35 -4.09
N ILE A 20 -39.25 -24.53 -4.66
CA ILE A 20 -38.43 -25.73 -4.40
C ILE A 20 -37.05 -25.57 -5.05
N MET A 21 -36.89 -24.86 -6.18
CA MET A 21 -35.59 -24.60 -6.80
C MET A 21 -34.82 -23.50 -6.07
N LEU A 22 -35.46 -22.61 -5.31
CA LEU A 22 -34.78 -21.58 -4.54
C LEU A 22 -34.27 -22.08 -3.16
N LEU A 23 -34.88 -23.15 -2.61
CA LEU A 23 -34.47 -23.69 -1.31
C LEU A 23 -33.02 -24.19 -1.25
N PRO A 24 -32.46 -24.85 -2.27
CA PRO A 24 -31.04 -25.21 -2.27
C PRO A 24 -30.09 -24.00 -2.33
N ALA A 25 -30.52 -22.91 -3.01
CA ALA A 25 -29.71 -21.70 -3.13
C ALA A 25 -29.57 -20.94 -1.78
N PHE A 26 -30.58 -21.02 -0.92
CA PHE A 26 -30.51 -20.45 0.42
C PHE A 26 -29.61 -21.25 1.38
N TRP A 27 -29.38 -22.54 1.11
CA TRP A 27 -28.52 -23.40 1.91
C TRP A 27 -27.06 -23.36 1.46
N THR A 28 -26.79 -22.83 0.28
CA THR A 28 -25.45 -22.65 -0.28
C THR A 28 -24.94 -21.21 -0.22
N LEU A 29 -25.72 -20.28 0.34
CA LEU A 29 -25.17 -18.98 0.66
C LEU A 29 -24.04 -19.23 1.65
N PRO A 30 -22.81 -18.81 1.35
CA PRO A 30 -21.74 -18.88 2.31
C PRO A 30 -22.23 -18.12 3.55
N LYS A 31 -22.08 -18.71 4.74
CA LYS A 31 -22.22 -17.97 5.99
C LYS A 31 -21.51 -16.64 5.76
N PRO A 32 -22.04 -15.50 6.21
CA PRO A 32 -21.30 -14.26 6.15
C PRO A 32 -19.95 -14.58 6.79
N THR A 33 -18.94 -14.71 5.97
CA THR A 33 -17.57 -14.72 6.42
C THR A 33 -17.47 -13.47 7.27
N GLN A 34 -17.15 -13.64 8.54
CA GLN A 34 -16.78 -12.52 9.40
C GLN A 34 -15.99 -11.57 8.52
N ALA A 35 -16.33 -10.29 8.60
CA ALA A 35 -15.65 -9.26 7.83
C ALA A 35 -14.15 -9.53 7.97
N ASN A 36 -13.59 -10.18 6.97
CA ASN A 36 -12.19 -10.56 6.96
C ASN A 36 -11.45 -9.24 6.99
N LYS A 37 -10.53 -9.12 7.92
CA LYS A 37 -9.54 -8.07 7.97
C LYS A 37 -9.16 -7.66 6.54
N VAL A 38 -9.72 -6.54 6.10
CA VAL A 38 -9.46 -5.99 4.76
C VAL A 38 -8.13 -5.22 4.77
N LEU A 39 -7.23 -5.60 5.68
CA LEU A 39 -5.86 -5.18 5.66
C LEU A 39 -5.05 -6.25 4.95
N SER A 40 -4.67 -6.00 3.71
CA SER A 40 -3.80 -6.86 2.94
C SER A 40 -2.38 -6.29 2.95
N SER A 41 -1.41 -7.16 3.05
CA SER A 41 0.00 -6.80 2.91
C SER A 41 0.50 -7.26 1.55
N ASP A 42 1.12 -6.37 0.80
CA ASP A 42 1.83 -6.73 -0.43
C ASP A 42 3.14 -7.49 -0.15
N LYS A 43 3.53 -7.59 1.15
CA LYS A 43 4.68 -8.36 1.59
C LYS A 43 4.22 -9.62 2.31
N PRO A 44 4.51 -10.81 1.81
CA PRO A 44 4.16 -12.04 2.52
C PRO A 44 4.90 -12.16 3.85
N ASN A 45 4.18 -12.43 4.94
CA ASN A 45 4.65 -13.03 6.19
C ASN A 45 5.45 -12.22 7.22
N LEU A 46 5.40 -10.89 7.27
CA LEU A 46 5.97 -10.19 8.44
C LEU A 46 5.12 -10.39 9.72
N VAL A 47 3.79 -10.46 9.58
CA VAL A 47 2.86 -10.66 10.71
C VAL A 47 3.06 -12.03 11.38
N ASN A 48 3.34 -13.08 10.61
CA ASN A 48 3.57 -14.41 11.19
C ASN A 48 4.92 -14.54 11.90
N GLN A 49 5.91 -13.72 11.57
CA GLN A 49 7.19 -13.72 12.30
C GLN A 49 7.09 -13.01 13.66
N GLN A 50 6.21 -12.00 13.79
CA GLN A 50 5.98 -11.31 15.06
C GLN A 50 5.13 -12.15 16.03
N ALA A 51 4.12 -12.88 15.54
CA ALA A 51 3.33 -13.78 16.38
C ALA A 51 4.14 -14.95 16.97
N GLN A 52 5.19 -15.38 16.27
CA GLN A 52 6.09 -16.42 16.78
C GLN A 52 7.11 -15.89 17.81
N SER A 53 7.40 -14.59 17.83
CA SER A 53 8.30 -14.00 18.84
C SER A 53 7.63 -13.82 20.20
N GLN A 54 6.30 -13.82 20.27
CA GLN A 54 5.55 -13.62 21.52
C GLN A 54 5.51 -14.85 22.44
N GLU A 55 5.85 -16.04 21.97
CA GLU A 55 5.73 -17.30 22.73
C GLU A 55 7.04 -18.07 22.90
N ARG A 56 8.18 -17.46 22.78
CA ARG A 56 9.38 -18.16 23.24
C ARG A 56 9.43 -18.17 24.76
N PRO A 57 9.16 -19.32 25.42
CA PRO A 57 9.43 -19.41 26.84
C PRO A 57 10.92 -19.11 27.02
N LEU A 58 11.23 -18.13 27.85
CA LEU A 58 12.58 -17.79 28.27
C LEU A 58 13.17 -18.94 29.10
N SER A 59 13.27 -20.09 28.50
CA SER A 59 14.04 -21.22 29.03
C SER A 59 15.48 -21.03 28.65
N LEU A 60 16.15 -20.22 29.40
CA LEU A 60 17.55 -19.85 29.21
C LEU A 60 18.43 -20.92 29.82
N THR A 61 18.41 -22.09 29.23
CA THR A 61 19.24 -23.20 29.66
C THR A 61 20.63 -22.99 29.15
N ASP A 62 21.43 -22.19 29.15
CA ASP A 62 22.83 -22.22 28.70
C ASP A 62 23.57 -20.89 28.69
N ILE A 63 23.11 -19.89 29.44
CA ILE A 63 23.89 -18.67 29.59
C ILE A 63 25.10 -18.93 30.50
N GLN A 64 26.29 -18.59 30.00
CA GLN A 64 27.49 -18.62 30.81
C GLN A 64 27.43 -17.52 31.84
N THR A 65 27.46 -17.88 33.13
CA THR A 65 27.63 -16.94 34.24
C THR A 65 29.07 -16.82 34.68
N TYR A 66 29.39 -15.75 35.38
CA TYR A 66 30.72 -15.42 35.88
C TYR A 66 30.59 -15.15 37.35
N SER A 67 31.61 -15.55 38.14
CA SER A 67 31.69 -15.36 39.59
C SER A 67 32.24 -13.99 39.99
N ASP A 68 32.76 -13.24 39.05
CA ASP A 68 33.38 -11.94 39.29
C ASP A 68 32.79 -10.86 38.36
N ALA A 69 32.79 -9.62 38.81
CA ALA A 69 32.32 -8.47 38.08
C ALA A 69 33.19 -8.09 36.87
N MET A 70 34.41 -8.59 36.78
CA MET A 70 35.31 -8.44 35.64
C MET A 70 35.01 -9.45 34.52
N LEU A 71 34.12 -10.41 34.77
CA LEU A 71 33.72 -11.46 33.84
C LEU A 71 34.89 -12.34 33.37
N THR A 72 35.82 -12.58 34.26
CA THR A 72 37.04 -13.37 33.99
C THR A 72 36.91 -14.83 34.44
N ILE A 73 36.20 -15.06 35.54
CA ILE A 73 36.01 -16.39 36.11
C ILE A 73 34.67 -16.96 35.73
N LYS A 74 34.63 -17.96 34.85
CA LYS A 74 33.42 -18.70 34.49
C LYS A 74 32.90 -19.49 35.67
N ALA A 75 31.68 -19.23 36.09
CA ALA A 75 31.05 -19.96 37.18
C ALA A 75 30.25 -21.19 36.64
N LYS A 76 29.14 -20.95 35.98
CA LYS A 76 28.24 -22.00 35.48
C LYS A 76 27.42 -21.49 34.32
N LYS A 77 26.87 -22.43 33.56
CA LYS A 77 25.73 -22.12 32.67
C LYS A 77 24.45 -22.19 33.47
N THR A 78 23.60 -21.20 33.36
CA THR A 78 22.33 -21.15 34.09
C THR A 78 21.21 -20.63 33.21
N ALA A 79 19.99 -21.05 33.52
CA ALA A 79 18.80 -20.46 32.98
C ALA A 79 18.50 -19.15 33.72
N VAL A 80 18.57 -18.03 33.05
CA VAL A 80 18.15 -16.73 33.58
C VAL A 80 16.68 -16.54 33.21
N LYS A 81 15.82 -16.63 34.22
CA LYS A 81 14.41 -16.23 34.05
C LYS A 81 14.38 -14.69 34.15
N THR A 82 13.60 -14.08 33.27
CA THR A 82 13.27 -12.66 33.19
C THR A 82 13.42 -11.84 34.48
N PRO A 83 13.28 -10.54 34.43
CA PRO A 83 13.86 -9.47 35.29
C PRO A 83 14.02 -9.78 36.77
N SER A 84 13.24 -10.70 37.32
CA SER A 84 13.30 -11.07 38.74
C SER A 84 14.64 -11.63 39.21
N ASN A 85 15.47 -12.13 38.31
CA ASN A 85 16.77 -12.72 38.65
C ASN A 85 17.96 -11.74 38.58
N ILE A 86 17.71 -10.53 38.16
CA ILE A 86 18.75 -9.54 37.93
C ILE A 86 18.64 -8.45 38.98
N VAL A 87 19.74 -8.17 39.66
CA VAL A 87 19.80 -7.27 40.84
C VAL A 87 20.53 -5.98 40.52
N LYS A 88 21.49 -6.00 39.58
CA LYS A 88 22.30 -4.84 39.26
C LYS A 88 22.82 -4.91 37.83
N VAL A 89 22.92 -3.76 37.21
CA VAL A 89 23.46 -3.59 35.85
C VAL A 89 24.52 -2.52 35.83
N ASN A 90 25.55 -2.76 35.06
CA ASN A 90 26.43 -1.72 34.56
C ASN A 90 26.61 -1.84 33.04
N LYS A 91 27.43 -0.99 32.42
CA LYS A 91 27.59 -0.97 30.95
C LYS A 91 28.14 -2.29 30.34
N LYS A 92 28.62 -3.23 31.15
CA LYS A 92 29.32 -4.44 30.69
C LYS A 92 28.72 -5.74 31.24
N GLU A 93 27.97 -5.71 32.31
CA GLU A 93 27.56 -6.90 33.06
C GLU A 93 26.18 -6.75 33.71
N LEU A 94 25.52 -7.88 33.92
CA LEU A 94 24.30 -8.00 34.71
C LEU A 94 24.63 -8.87 35.94
N LYS A 95 24.30 -8.40 37.14
CA LYS A 95 24.40 -9.20 38.35
C LYS A 95 23.10 -9.93 38.62
N LEU A 96 23.16 -11.22 38.82
CA LEU A 96 22.03 -12.06 39.12
C LEU A 96 21.77 -12.16 40.65
N THR A 97 20.58 -12.66 41.04
CA THR A 97 20.20 -12.86 42.44
C THR A 97 21.11 -13.84 43.19
N ASP A 98 21.75 -14.78 42.48
CA ASP A 98 22.72 -15.72 43.05
C ASP A 98 24.17 -15.16 43.12
N SER A 99 24.29 -13.83 42.97
CA SER A 99 25.57 -13.11 42.98
C SER A 99 26.53 -13.46 41.85
N THR A 100 26.07 -14.14 40.81
CA THR A 100 26.82 -14.33 39.56
C THR A 100 26.59 -13.22 38.58
N PHE A 101 27.38 -13.14 37.50
CA PHE A 101 27.35 -12.12 36.48
C PHE A 101 27.22 -12.72 35.10
N ILE A 102 26.60 -11.99 34.18
CA ILE A 102 26.52 -12.32 32.77
C ILE A 102 27.04 -11.15 31.91
N LYS A 103 27.64 -11.48 30.77
CA LYS A 103 28.07 -10.46 29.79
C LYS A 103 26.86 -9.98 29.01
N THR A 104 26.63 -8.68 29.02
CA THR A 104 25.52 -8.10 28.22
C THR A 104 25.72 -8.27 26.73
N SER A 105 26.96 -8.43 26.26
CA SER A 105 27.31 -8.64 24.86
C SER A 105 27.36 -10.11 24.43
N SER A 106 27.44 -11.06 25.39
CA SER A 106 27.54 -12.50 25.06
C SER A 106 26.20 -13.18 24.86
N ASP A 107 25.11 -12.49 25.11
CA ASP A 107 23.76 -13.04 25.02
C ASP A 107 23.09 -12.80 23.67
N ILE A 108 23.83 -12.19 22.74
CA ILE A 108 23.39 -12.04 21.35
C ILE A 108 23.55 -13.37 20.66
N LEU A 109 22.44 -13.98 20.27
CA LEU A 109 22.38 -15.26 19.56
C LEU A 109 22.49 -15.09 18.05
N LYS A 110 21.92 -14.01 17.51
CA LYS A 110 21.90 -13.72 16.07
C LYS A 110 21.81 -12.21 15.82
N ILE A 111 22.55 -11.76 14.82
CA ILE A 111 22.44 -10.39 14.28
C ILE A 111 22.05 -10.50 12.82
N SER A 112 20.99 -9.82 12.43
CA SER A 112 20.54 -9.70 11.05
C SER A 112 20.46 -8.23 10.66
N LYS A 113 20.93 -7.88 9.47
CA LYS A 113 20.64 -6.58 8.88
C LYS A 113 19.21 -6.60 8.33
N THR A 114 18.47 -5.55 8.57
CA THR A 114 17.19 -5.31 7.93
C THR A 114 17.38 -4.22 6.88
N ASN A 115 16.91 -4.43 5.67
CA ASN A 115 17.00 -3.43 4.62
C ASN A 115 15.91 -2.36 4.84
N ASN A 116 16.22 -1.34 5.67
CA ASN A 116 15.34 -0.18 5.92
C ASN A 116 13.87 -0.56 6.23
N GLN A 117 13.69 -1.51 7.13
CA GLN A 117 12.35 -1.87 7.60
C GLN A 117 11.79 -0.71 8.42
N VAL A 118 10.53 -0.36 8.15
CA VAL A 118 9.74 0.56 8.98
C VAL A 118 8.89 -0.25 9.94
N VAL A 119 8.82 0.19 11.19
CA VAL A 119 7.90 -0.34 12.21
C VAL A 119 7.24 0.81 12.96
N TYR A 120 6.14 0.52 13.60
CA TYR A 120 5.37 1.47 14.42
C TYR A 120 5.28 0.94 15.85
N THR A 121 5.46 1.79 16.84
CA THR A 121 5.23 1.42 18.23
C THR A 121 3.74 1.19 18.48
N VAL A 122 3.39 0.11 19.19
CA VAL A 122 1.98 -0.18 19.55
C VAL A 122 1.64 0.21 20.99
N VAL A 123 2.66 0.41 21.81
CA VAL A 123 2.57 0.86 23.20
C VAL A 123 3.70 1.87 23.47
N GLU A 124 3.64 2.52 24.61
CA GLU A 124 4.77 3.29 25.13
C GLU A 124 6.01 2.39 25.18
N THR A 125 7.10 2.79 24.49
CA THR A 125 8.24 1.91 24.20
C THR A 125 9.54 2.53 24.65
N PRO A 126 10.21 1.94 25.65
CA PRO A 126 11.53 2.40 26.09
C PRO A 126 12.61 2.10 25.04
N VAL A 127 13.51 3.04 24.86
CA VAL A 127 14.69 2.94 24.00
C VAL A 127 15.90 2.66 24.87
N PHE A 128 16.63 1.61 24.53
CA PHE A 128 17.77 1.12 25.29
C PHE A 128 19.08 1.40 24.56
N TYR A 129 20.16 1.58 25.32
CA TYR A 129 21.54 1.64 24.76
C TYR A 129 22.02 0.28 24.22
N LYS A 130 21.40 -0.82 24.68
CA LYS A 130 21.72 -2.19 24.29
C LYS A 130 20.44 -3.00 24.11
N PRO A 131 20.48 -4.09 23.33
CA PRO A 131 19.30 -4.94 23.09
C PRO A 131 18.90 -5.78 24.32
N LEU A 132 18.52 -5.11 25.41
CA LEU A 132 18.08 -5.68 26.68
C LEU A 132 17.00 -4.81 27.30
N THR A 133 15.89 -5.40 27.72
CA THR A 133 14.76 -4.71 28.37
C THR A 133 14.76 -4.79 29.88
N THR A 134 15.84 -5.26 30.49
CA THR A 134 15.79 -5.73 31.87
C THR A 134 16.00 -4.66 32.94
N TYR A 135 16.35 -3.41 32.54
CA TYR A 135 16.67 -2.36 33.52
C TYR A 135 16.39 -0.95 33.02
N ASP A 136 15.76 -0.15 33.89
CA ASP A 136 15.45 1.25 33.65
C ASP A 136 16.71 2.12 33.44
N ASN A 137 17.82 1.78 34.06
CA ASN A 137 19.07 2.53 33.91
C ASN A 137 19.75 2.35 32.54
N LEU A 138 19.25 1.50 31.67
CA LEU A 138 19.67 1.36 30.29
C LEU A 138 18.74 2.09 29.30
N VAL A 139 17.63 2.64 29.81
CA VAL A 139 16.69 3.47 29.03
C VAL A 139 17.25 4.88 28.97
N TYR A 140 17.32 5.46 27.80
CA TYR A 140 17.66 6.86 27.62
C TYR A 140 16.50 7.71 27.12
N GLU A 141 15.47 7.08 26.54
CA GLU A 141 14.28 7.72 26.03
C GLU A 141 13.09 6.77 26.07
N THR A 142 11.89 7.31 26.07
CA THR A 142 10.65 6.56 25.94
C THR A 142 9.79 7.13 24.84
N LEU A 143 9.43 6.30 23.87
CA LEU A 143 8.64 6.66 22.70
C LEU A 143 7.15 6.44 22.96
N SER A 144 6.32 7.36 22.49
CA SER A 144 4.87 7.19 22.52
C SER A 144 4.40 6.07 21.57
N ALA A 145 3.22 5.52 21.81
CA ALA A 145 2.57 4.62 20.88
C ALA A 145 2.25 5.32 19.54
N GLY A 146 2.35 4.58 18.43
CA GLY A 146 2.08 5.08 17.07
C GLY A 146 3.26 5.76 16.39
N MET A 147 4.43 5.83 17.01
CA MET A 147 5.61 6.41 16.37
C MET A 147 6.19 5.51 15.29
N LYS A 148 6.49 6.10 14.13
CA LYS A 148 7.17 5.49 13.00
C LYS A 148 8.67 5.44 13.22
N LEU A 149 9.27 4.28 13.05
CA LEU A 149 10.69 4.04 13.31
C LEU A 149 11.35 3.32 12.14
N LYS A 150 12.55 3.76 11.76
CA LYS A 150 13.40 3.08 10.78
C LYS A 150 14.29 2.08 11.50
N VAL A 151 14.29 0.82 11.05
CA VAL A 151 15.07 -0.28 11.62
C VAL A 151 16.15 -0.70 10.65
N ASP A 152 17.41 -0.71 11.09
CA ASP A 152 18.55 -1.17 10.29
C ASP A 152 19.13 -2.51 10.74
N LYS A 153 18.85 -2.94 11.98
CA LYS A 153 19.31 -4.23 12.52
C LYS A 153 18.27 -4.89 13.39
N THR A 154 18.21 -6.20 13.30
CA THR A 154 17.52 -7.06 14.25
C THR A 154 18.53 -7.90 15.01
N VAL A 155 18.37 -7.97 16.32
CA VAL A 155 19.20 -8.80 17.20
C VAL A 155 18.30 -9.74 17.97
N THR A 156 18.57 -11.03 17.86
CA THR A 156 17.96 -12.05 18.71
C THR A 156 18.87 -12.27 19.92
N THR A 157 18.30 -12.12 21.11
CA THR A 157 18.98 -12.36 22.37
C THR A 157 18.27 -13.47 23.14
N ASN A 158 18.85 -13.85 24.28
CA ASN A 158 18.18 -14.73 25.23
C ASN A 158 16.91 -14.11 25.87
N PHE A 159 16.73 -12.79 25.72
CA PHE A 159 15.61 -12.03 26.29
C PHE A 159 14.55 -11.65 25.26
N GLY A 160 14.74 -11.99 23.99
CA GLY A 160 13.84 -11.68 22.91
C GLY A 160 14.54 -11.05 21.71
N ASP A 161 13.75 -10.61 20.75
CA ASP A 161 14.21 -9.89 19.57
C ASP A 161 14.15 -8.39 19.80
N TYR A 162 15.20 -7.71 19.36
CA TYR A 162 15.35 -6.25 19.47
C TYR A 162 15.63 -5.65 18.12
N TYR A 163 15.00 -4.51 17.86
CA TYR A 163 15.27 -3.67 16.70
C TYR A 163 16.21 -2.53 17.07
N ARG A 164 17.24 -2.31 16.24
CA ARG A 164 18.00 -1.07 16.29
C ARG A 164 17.28 -0.03 15.44
N VAL A 165 16.84 1.03 16.08
CA VAL A 165 16.15 2.15 15.44
C VAL A 165 17.13 3.28 15.17
N LEU A 166 16.88 3.99 14.07
CA LEU A 166 17.61 5.17 13.61
C LEU A 166 16.72 6.39 13.83
N PHE A 167 17.24 7.39 14.53
CA PHE A 167 16.59 8.68 14.71
C PHE A 167 17.08 9.70 13.69
N ASP A 168 16.30 10.74 13.44
CA ASP A 168 16.60 11.75 12.41
C ASP A 168 17.84 12.60 12.76
N ASP A 169 18.20 12.69 14.04
CA ASP A 169 19.45 13.31 14.53
C ASP A 169 20.70 12.43 14.35
N GLY A 170 20.53 11.24 13.76
CA GLY A 170 21.60 10.27 13.53
C GLY A 170 21.93 9.39 14.74
N MET A 171 21.25 9.56 15.87
CA MET A 171 21.38 8.65 17.01
C MET A 171 20.74 7.30 16.72
N THR A 172 21.14 6.30 17.49
CA THR A 172 20.58 4.95 17.39
C THR A 172 20.28 4.39 18.79
N GLY A 173 19.21 3.60 18.87
CA GLY A 173 18.87 2.90 20.10
C GLY A 173 18.23 1.54 19.83
N TRP A 174 17.95 0.79 20.86
CA TRP A 174 17.36 -0.53 20.79
C TRP A 174 15.98 -0.53 21.44
N ILE A 175 15.02 -1.11 20.76
CA ILE A 175 13.66 -1.32 21.28
C ILE A 175 13.31 -2.80 21.25
N ASP A 176 12.43 -3.22 22.14
CA ASP A 176 11.88 -4.58 22.13
C ASP A 176 10.94 -4.72 20.94
N ALA A 177 11.23 -5.69 20.07
CA ALA A 177 10.45 -5.92 18.85
C ALA A 177 8.96 -6.23 19.14
N LYS A 178 8.63 -6.80 20.31
CA LYS A 178 7.25 -7.10 20.71
C LYS A 178 6.38 -5.84 20.88
N ASN A 179 7.00 -4.68 21.11
CA ASN A 179 6.31 -3.40 21.27
C ASN A 179 6.01 -2.73 19.94
N THR A 180 6.24 -3.41 18.81
CA THR A 180 6.10 -2.84 17.48
C THR A 180 5.22 -3.66 16.55
N THR A 181 4.73 -3.02 15.53
CA THR A 181 4.05 -3.63 14.37
C THR A 181 4.65 -3.11 13.08
N ALA A 182 4.68 -3.95 12.05
CA ALA A 182 5.06 -3.51 10.71
C ALA A 182 3.94 -2.70 10.01
N GLN A 183 2.69 -2.89 10.44
CA GLN A 183 1.54 -2.23 9.88
C GLN A 183 1.37 -0.82 10.47
N ASN A 184 1.13 0.19 9.61
CA ASN A 184 0.79 1.52 10.07
C ASN A 184 -0.58 1.49 10.79
N PRO A 185 -0.66 1.81 12.09
CA PRO A 185 -1.91 1.76 12.86
C PRO A 185 -2.96 2.77 12.38
N LYS A 186 -2.57 3.79 11.61
CA LYS A 186 -3.50 4.71 10.95
C LYS A 186 -4.39 3.99 9.94
N LEU A 187 -3.89 2.92 9.27
CA LEU A 187 -4.69 2.16 8.30
C LEU A 187 -5.87 1.41 8.93
N GLU A 188 -5.75 0.96 10.18
CA GLU A 188 -6.90 0.38 10.89
C GLU A 188 -8.01 1.41 11.11
N LYS A 189 -7.63 2.65 11.43
CA LYS A 189 -8.58 3.77 11.57
C LYS A 189 -9.20 4.15 10.23
N VAL A 190 -8.40 4.15 9.15
CA VAL A 190 -8.91 4.35 7.78
C VAL A 190 -9.92 3.26 7.43
N GLN A 191 -9.60 1.99 7.71
CA GLN A 191 -10.51 0.88 7.43
C GLN A 191 -11.83 1.01 8.21
N ALA A 192 -11.76 1.40 9.48
CA ALA A 192 -12.96 1.64 10.30
C ALA A 192 -13.81 2.80 9.73
N LEU A 193 -13.17 3.91 9.33
CA LEU A 193 -13.81 5.04 8.68
C LEU A 193 -14.52 4.62 7.38
N LEU A 194 -13.84 3.88 6.51
CA LEU A 194 -14.41 3.40 5.25
C LEU A 194 -15.63 2.51 5.49
N ASN A 195 -15.54 1.58 6.44
CA ASN A 195 -16.64 0.68 6.78
C ASN A 195 -17.86 1.42 7.33
N GLN A 196 -17.64 2.47 8.13
CA GLN A 196 -18.69 3.23 8.78
C GLN A 196 -19.37 4.23 7.84
N LYS A 197 -18.58 4.98 7.05
CA LYS A 197 -19.09 6.15 6.31
C LYS A 197 -19.23 5.89 4.81
N TYR A 198 -18.38 5.04 4.22
CA TYR A 198 -18.25 4.90 2.77
C TYR A 198 -18.53 3.49 2.24
N ASN A 199 -19.19 2.65 3.03
CA ASN A 199 -19.55 1.29 2.63
C ASN A 199 -20.74 1.31 1.64
N LYS A 200 -20.46 1.71 0.40
CA LYS A 200 -21.41 1.74 -0.70
C LYS A 200 -20.92 0.84 -1.86
N PRO A 201 -21.78 0.06 -2.50
CA PRO A 201 -21.36 -0.81 -3.62
C PRO A 201 -20.90 -0.03 -4.86
N SER A 202 -21.26 1.26 -4.94
CA SER A 202 -20.80 2.16 -6.02
C SER A 202 -19.39 2.70 -5.85
N TYR A 203 -18.72 2.45 -4.71
CA TYR A 203 -17.37 2.89 -4.46
C TYR A 203 -16.39 1.73 -4.52
N SER A 204 -15.25 1.96 -5.14
CA SER A 204 -14.05 1.17 -5.03
C SER A 204 -12.95 2.09 -4.52
N ILE A 205 -12.50 1.90 -3.28
CA ILE A 205 -11.50 2.76 -2.62
C ILE A 205 -10.32 1.91 -2.20
N TYR A 206 -9.12 2.39 -2.50
CA TYR A 206 -7.86 1.75 -2.14
C TYR A 206 -6.92 2.76 -1.50
N VAL A 207 -6.41 2.45 -0.32
CA VAL A 207 -5.39 3.23 0.39
C VAL A 207 -4.19 2.33 0.63
N LYS A 208 -3.00 2.79 0.24
CA LYS A 208 -1.73 2.08 0.46
C LYS A 208 -0.75 2.98 1.17
N ASP A 209 -0.32 2.58 2.33
CA ASP A 209 0.83 3.17 3.01
C ASP A 209 2.11 2.73 2.28
N ILE A 210 2.93 3.70 1.88
CA ILE A 210 4.10 3.43 1.02
C ILE A 210 5.24 2.79 1.81
N ASP A 211 5.44 3.22 3.03
CA ASP A 211 6.57 2.78 3.85
C ASP A 211 6.38 1.38 4.39
N SER A 212 5.19 1.08 4.91
CA SER A 212 4.88 -0.26 5.42
C SER A 212 4.46 -1.22 4.31
N GLY A 213 3.89 -0.71 3.22
CA GLY A 213 3.33 -1.48 2.11
C GLY A 213 1.97 -2.12 2.42
N PHE A 214 1.38 -1.84 3.60
CA PHE A 214 0.05 -2.31 3.98
C PHE A 214 -1.05 -1.45 3.37
N THR A 215 -2.26 -1.99 3.32
CA THR A 215 -3.40 -1.36 2.65
C THR A 215 -4.67 -1.37 3.50
N ALA A 216 -5.54 -0.42 3.23
CA ALA A 216 -6.94 -0.41 3.65
C ALA A 216 -7.82 -0.13 2.43
N GLY A 217 -9.08 -0.54 2.43
CA GLY A 217 -9.93 -0.26 1.27
C GLY A 217 -11.38 -0.72 1.43
N MET A 218 -12.16 -0.30 0.44
CA MET A 218 -13.57 -0.65 0.31
C MET A 218 -13.82 -1.09 -1.13
N ASN A 219 -14.32 -2.31 -1.34
CA ASN A 219 -14.55 -2.90 -2.67
C ASN A 219 -13.34 -2.74 -3.61
N GLN A 220 -12.14 -2.70 -3.07
CA GLN A 220 -10.91 -2.28 -3.77
C GLN A 220 -10.57 -3.15 -4.99
N SER A 221 -11.08 -4.39 -5.05
CA SER A 221 -10.88 -5.32 -6.16
C SER A 221 -12.05 -5.31 -7.17
N GLN A 222 -13.08 -4.46 -6.95
CA GLN A 222 -14.18 -4.31 -7.87
C GLN A 222 -13.73 -3.56 -9.12
N LYS A 223 -13.82 -4.21 -10.28
CA LYS A 223 -13.49 -3.59 -11.56
C LYS A 223 -14.60 -2.69 -12.04
N MET A 224 -14.21 -1.52 -12.58
CA MET A 224 -15.07 -0.55 -13.25
C MET A 224 -14.42 -0.07 -14.53
N TYR A 225 -15.17 0.65 -15.35
CA TYR A 225 -14.60 1.38 -16.47
C TYR A 225 -13.73 2.53 -15.91
N SER A 226 -12.44 2.40 -16.02
CA SER A 226 -11.46 3.28 -15.36
C SER A 226 -11.25 4.64 -16.06
N ALA A 227 -11.93 4.87 -17.17
CA ALA A 227 -11.83 6.10 -17.96
C ALA A 227 -10.36 6.50 -18.20
N SER A 228 -9.98 7.75 -17.91
CA SER A 228 -8.60 8.22 -18.11
C SER A 228 -7.59 7.73 -17.05
N LEU A 229 -7.99 7.00 -16.01
CA LEU A 229 -7.02 6.30 -15.16
C LEU A 229 -6.23 5.25 -15.94
N SER A 230 -6.80 4.73 -17.04
CA SER A 230 -6.12 3.82 -17.97
C SER A 230 -4.90 4.45 -18.70
N LYS A 231 -4.65 5.74 -18.53
CA LYS A 231 -3.43 6.42 -18.99
C LYS A 231 -2.23 6.21 -18.06
N LEU A 232 -2.46 5.85 -16.80
CA LEU A 232 -1.38 5.56 -15.86
C LEU A 232 -0.45 4.42 -16.31
N PRO A 233 -0.95 3.26 -16.78
CA PRO A 233 -0.07 2.23 -17.34
C PRO A 233 0.70 2.69 -18.59
N ILE A 234 0.14 3.58 -19.41
CA ILE A 234 0.84 4.16 -20.57
C ILE A 234 2.01 5.04 -20.11
N LEU A 235 1.77 5.93 -19.14
CA LEU A 235 2.80 6.78 -18.52
C LEU A 235 3.89 5.95 -17.82
N TYR A 236 3.49 4.92 -17.07
CA TYR A 236 4.43 4.00 -16.44
C TYR A 236 5.35 3.32 -17.46
N TRP A 237 4.76 2.79 -18.52
CA TRP A 237 5.54 2.11 -19.56
C TRP A 237 6.51 3.05 -20.27
N ALA A 238 6.06 4.24 -20.66
CA ALA A 238 6.92 5.25 -21.28
C ALA A 238 8.12 5.59 -20.38
N GLN A 239 7.87 5.84 -19.08
CA GLN A 239 8.95 6.13 -18.13
C GLN A 239 9.90 4.94 -17.98
N LYS A 240 9.39 3.74 -17.91
CA LYS A 240 10.21 2.52 -17.84
C LYS A 240 11.10 2.37 -19.09
N GLN A 241 10.56 2.62 -20.29
CA GLN A 241 11.38 2.58 -21.52
C GLN A 241 12.47 3.66 -21.52
N ILE A 242 12.17 4.86 -21.01
CA ILE A 242 13.16 5.93 -20.82
C ILE A 242 14.27 5.48 -19.85
N ASN A 243 13.91 4.90 -18.73
CA ASN A 243 14.86 4.44 -17.71
C ASN A 243 15.75 3.27 -18.22
N LEU A 244 15.21 2.45 -19.12
CA LEU A 244 15.94 1.36 -19.80
C LEU A 244 16.80 1.85 -20.96
N GLY A 245 16.69 3.13 -21.38
CA GLY A 245 17.36 3.69 -22.55
C GLY A 245 16.78 3.22 -23.89
N SER A 246 15.58 2.62 -23.88
CA SER A 246 14.87 2.17 -25.08
C SER A 246 14.03 3.27 -25.73
N ALA A 247 13.76 4.35 -24.99
CA ALA A 247 13.11 5.57 -25.47
C ALA A 247 13.83 6.79 -24.92
N ASN A 248 13.66 7.95 -25.58
CA ASN A 248 14.25 9.22 -25.17
C ASN A 248 13.18 10.31 -25.10
N LEU A 249 13.29 11.21 -24.13
CA LEU A 249 12.36 12.33 -23.95
C LEU A 249 12.19 13.22 -25.19
N ASN A 250 13.23 13.31 -26.01
CA ASN A 250 13.26 14.11 -27.24
C ASN A 250 12.85 13.33 -28.48
N ASP A 251 12.48 12.05 -28.37
CA ASP A 251 12.08 11.25 -29.53
C ASP A 251 10.89 11.92 -30.24
N PRO A 252 10.99 12.17 -31.56
CA PRO A 252 9.93 12.81 -32.30
C PRO A 252 8.88 11.78 -32.73
N LEU A 253 7.73 11.79 -32.09
CA LEU A 253 6.61 10.93 -32.44
C LEU A 253 5.67 11.71 -33.37
N VAL A 254 5.37 11.15 -34.57
CA VAL A 254 4.57 11.82 -35.57
C VAL A 254 3.09 11.59 -35.35
N TYR A 255 2.29 12.65 -35.27
CA TYR A 255 0.84 12.55 -35.16
C TYR A 255 0.20 12.22 -36.51
N SER A 256 0.24 10.96 -36.89
CA SER A 256 -0.36 10.43 -38.12
C SER A 256 -1.78 9.89 -37.87
N GLU A 257 -2.56 9.69 -38.91
CA GLU A 257 -3.93 9.21 -38.83
C GLU A 257 -4.04 7.86 -38.09
N GLN A 258 -3.07 6.98 -38.27
CA GLN A 258 -3.04 5.64 -37.65
C GLN A 258 -3.02 5.69 -36.14
N VAL A 259 -2.52 6.78 -35.55
CA VAL A 259 -2.44 6.96 -34.09
C VAL A 259 -3.82 6.86 -33.43
N ASN A 260 -4.86 7.32 -34.09
CA ASN A 260 -6.22 7.30 -33.56
C ASN A 260 -7.07 6.12 -34.08
N GLY A 261 -6.57 5.38 -35.10
CA GLY A 261 -7.35 4.38 -35.84
C GLY A 261 -7.23 2.94 -35.34
N TRP A 262 -6.52 2.68 -34.25
CA TRP A 262 -6.30 1.31 -33.75
C TRP A 262 -7.26 0.95 -32.60
N THR A 263 -7.49 -0.35 -32.41
CA THR A 263 -8.35 -0.86 -31.35
C THR A 263 -7.76 -0.56 -29.96
N GLY A 264 -8.43 0.25 -29.17
CA GLY A 264 -7.96 0.69 -27.84
C GLY A 264 -7.54 2.16 -27.77
N ALA A 265 -7.46 2.87 -28.93
CA ALA A 265 -7.25 4.31 -28.93
C ALA A 265 -8.38 5.05 -28.18
N PHE A 266 -8.03 6.14 -27.50
CA PHE A 266 -9.00 7.08 -26.93
C PHE A 266 -9.64 7.90 -28.04
N GLN A 267 -10.90 8.31 -27.84
CA GLN A 267 -11.59 9.18 -28.80
C GLN A 267 -10.89 10.53 -28.89
N PRO A 268 -10.43 10.96 -30.08
CA PRO A 268 -9.71 12.22 -30.25
C PRO A 268 -10.52 13.45 -29.81
N GLU A 269 -11.85 13.41 -30.01
CA GLU A 269 -12.79 14.48 -29.66
C GLU A 269 -12.91 14.71 -28.15
N GLY A 270 -12.43 13.77 -27.33
CA GLY A 270 -12.46 13.88 -25.87
C GLY A 270 -11.48 14.92 -25.32
N THR A 271 -11.02 14.69 -24.09
CA THR A 271 -10.15 15.61 -23.37
C THR A 271 -8.81 15.84 -24.09
N GLY A 272 -8.28 17.04 -23.97
CA GLY A 272 -6.92 17.39 -24.44
C GLY A 272 -6.89 18.57 -25.38
N LEU A 273 -5.67 19.09 -25.62
CA LEU A 273 -5.39 20.31 -26.36
C LEU A 273 -4.76 20.05 -27.75
N LEU A 274 -4.29 18.83 -28.00
CA LEU A 274 -3.80 18.49 -29.33
C LEU A 274 -4.92 18.53 -30.38
N PRO A 275 -4.59 18.79 -31.67
CA PRO A 275 -5.55 18.75 -32.75
C PRO A 275 -6.33 17.43 -32.75
N LYS A 276 -7.64 17.51 -33.03
CA LYS A 276 -8.51 16.30 -33.07
C LYS A 276 -8.33 15.50 -34.36
N THR A 277 -7.73 16.11 -35.37
CA THR A 277 -7.35 15.48 -36.64
C THR A 277 -5.81 15.46 -36.73
N ALA A 278 -5.28 14.36 -37.24
CA ALA A 278 -3.84 14.22 -37.45
C ALA A 278 -3.27 15.39 -38.29
N ASP A 279 -2.13 15.93 -37.87
CA ASP A 279 -1.48 17.08 -38.53
C ASP A 279 -0.11 16.73 -39.08
N ASP A 280 0.29 15.46 -39.05
CA ASP A 280 1.56 14.89 -39.50
C ASP A 280 2.82 15.58 -38.93
N LYS A 281 2.66 16.29 -37.78
CA LYS A 281 3.80 16.93 -37.10
C LYS A 281 4.39 16.00 -36.04
N PRO A 282 5.70 16.15 -35.79
CA PRO A 282 6.35 15.47 -34.67
C PRO A 282 6.10 16.22 -33.36
N TYR A 283 5.84 15.47 -32.31
CA TYR A 283 5.77 15.92 -30.92
C TYR A 283 6.79 15.14 -30.11
N SER A 284 7.51 15.79 -29.19
CA SER A 284 8.46 15.07 -28.35
C SER A 284 7.74 14.18 -27.34
N LEU A 285 8.34 13.05 -26.98
CA LEU A 285 7.81 12.17 -25.97
C LEU A 285 7.57 12.91 -24.64
N LEU A 286 8.44 13.86 -24.27
CA LEU A 286 8.27 14.70 -23.10
C LEU A 286 6.99 15.57 -23.16
N ASP A 287 6.73 16.21 -24.32
CA ASP A 287 5.51 17.01 -24.50
C ASP A 287 4.26 16.14 -24.37
N LEU A 288 4.28 14.95 -24.97
CA LEU A 288 3.16 14.01 -24.90
C LEU A 288 2.92 13.47 -23.49
N ILE A 289 3.99 13.17 -22.72
CA ILE A 289 3.90 12.77 -21.32
C ILE A 289 3.23 13.89 -20.50
N ASN A 290 3.69 15.14 -20.66
CA ASN A 290 3.11 16.28 -19.94
C ASN A 290 1.61 16.46 -20.26
N ARG A 291 1.22 16.42 -21.53
CA ARG A 291 -0.20 16.53 -21.95
C ARG A 291 -1.05 15.37 -21.44
N THR A 292 -0.53 14.15 -21.51
CA THR A 292 -1.23 12.97 -20.99
C THR A 292 -1.49 13.09 -19.48
N ALA A 293 -0.51 13.56 -18.72
CA ALA A 293 -0.60 13.67 -17.28
C ALA A 293 -1.44 14.88 -16.86
N LYS A 294 -1.12 16.08 -17.36
CA LYS A 294 -1.69 17.37 -16.90
C LYS A 294 -3.08 17.63 -17.44
N ASP A 295 -3.23 17.56 -18.77
CA ASP A 295 -4.48 17.89 -19.46
C ASP A 295 -5.36 16.65 -19.68
N SER A 296 -4.85 15.47 -19.32
CA SER A 296 -5.51 14.20 -19.66
C SER A 296 -5.75 14.04 -21.17
N ASP A 297 -4.81 14.52 -22.03
CA ASP A 297 -4.97 14.58 -23.49
C ASP A 297 -5.10 13.18 -24.09
N ASN A 298 -6.20 12.95 -24.83
CA ASN A 298 -6.50 11.67 -25.45
C ASN A 298 -5.56 11.38 -26.62
N VAL A 299 -5.29 12.40 -27.46
CA VAL A 299 -4.40 12.26 -28.63
C VAL A 299 -2.96 12.02 -28.18
N ALA A 300 -2.46 12.77 -27.20
CA ALA A 300 -1.13 12.53 -26.62
C ALA A 300 -0.99 11.10 -26.08
N SER A 301 -2.03 10.64 -25.37
CA SER A 301 -2.08 9.26 -24.85
C SER A 301 -2.09 8.21 -25.94
N ASN A 302 -2.83 8.46 -27.04
CA ASN A 302 -2.85 7.59 -28.21
C ASN A 302 -1.48 7.51 -28.88
N MET A 303 -0.77 8.65 -29.02
CA MET A 303 0.57 8.68 -29.58
C MET A 303 1.55 7.86 -28.74
N ILE A 304 1.60 8.05 -27.43
CA ILE A 304 2.46 7.25 -26.55
C ILE A 304 2.06 5.76 -26.64
N ALA A 305 0.77 5.45 -26.60
CA ALA A 305 0.30 4.07 -26.68
C ALA A 305 0.64 3.41 -28.03
N TYR A 306 0.51 4.15 -29.12
CA TYR A 306 0.81 3.65 -30.45
C TYR A 306 2.29 3.32 -30.62
N TYR A 307 3.18 4.26 -30.26
CA TYR A 307 4.61 4.13 -30.49
C TYR A 307 5.32 3.34 -29.40
N GLU A 308 5.15 3.71 -28.13
CA GLU A 308 5.92 3.16 -27.02
C GLU A 308 5.36 1.83 -26.51
N THR A 309 4.03 1.71 -26.35
CA THR A 309 3.42 0.44 -25.94
C THR A 309 3.20 -0.52 -27.11
N LYS A 310 3.43 -0.07 -28.33
CA LYS A 310 3.14 -0.82 -29.58
C LYS A 310 1.71 -1.33 -29.58
N GLN A 311 0.76 -0.40 -29.38
CA GLN A 311 -0.68 -0.67 -29.35
C GLN A 311 -1.09 -1.72 -28.30
N PHE A 312 -0.52 -1.60 -27.10
CA PHE A 312 -0.69 -2.55 -26.02
C PHE A 312 -0.17 -3.96 -26.33
N SER A 313 1.09 -4.03 -26.75
CA SER A 313 1.78 -5.30 -27.05
C SER A 313 1.69 -6.32 -25.91
N ALA A 314 1.98 -7.59 -26.22
CA ALA A 314 2.00 -8.65 -25.23
C ALA A 314 2.99 -8.38 -24.07
N ASP A 315 4.14 -7.76 -24.37
CA ASP A 315 5.13 -7.38 -23.35
C ASP A 315 4.58 -6.31 -22.41
N PHE A 316 3.94 -5.27 -22.97
CA PHE A 316 3.24 -4.26 -22.18
C PHE A 316 2.17 -4.90 -21.27
N GLN A 317 1.28 -5.73 -21.81
CA GLN A 317 0.21 -6.36 -21.05
C GLN A 317 0.75 -7.31 -19.98
N SER A 318 1.81 -8.06 -20.27
CA SER A 318 2.46 -8.95 -19.30
C SER A 318 3.05 -8.17 -18.12
N ASP A 319 3.73 -7.06 -18.40
CA ASP A 319 4.35 -6.22 -17.37
C ASP A 319 3.28 -5.54 -16.49
N ILE A 320 2.23 -4.96 -17.12
CA ILE A 320 1.13 -4.35 -16.37
C ILE A 320 0.38 -5.40 -15.53
N THR A 321 0.19 -6.61 -16.04
CA THR A 321 -0.40 -7.71 -15.27
C THR A 321 0.45 -8.07 -14.04
N ALA A 322 1.75 -8.12 -14.19
CA ALA A 322 2.67 -8.41 -13.09
C ALA A 322 2.61 -7.35 -11.97
N ILE A 323 2.45 -6.07 -12.35
CA ILE A 323 2.38 -4.94 -11.42
C ILE A 323 1.01 -4.85 -10.75
N SER A 324 -0.07 -4.88 -11.55
CA SER A 324 -1.44 -4.74 -11.06
C SER A 324 -1.94 -5.97 -10.31
N GLY A 325 -1.24 -7.11 -10.45
CA GLY A 325 -1.60 -8.39 -9.85
C GLY A 325 -2.75 -9.13 -10.55
N GLN A 326 -3.31 -8.52 -11.58
CA GLN A 326 -4.40 -9.09 -12.40
C GLN A 326 -4.25 -8.57 -13.85
N PRO A 327 -4.79 -9.31 -14.86
CA PRO A 327 -4.85 -8.80 -16.23
C PRO A 327 -5.63 -7.48 -16.27
N TRP A 328 -4.99 -6.44 -16.81
CA TRP A 328 -5.66 -5.18 -17.12
C TRP A 328 -6.18 -5.25 -18.55
N ASN A 329 -7.48 -5.03 -18.74
CA ASN A 329 -8.02 -4.92 -20.08
C ASN A 329 -7.79 -3.49 -20.63
N PRO A 330 -6.74 -3.25 -21.43
CA PRO A 330 -6.42 -1.90 -21.87
C PRO A 330 -7.40 -1.37 -22.92
N VAL A 331 -8.06 -2.25 -23.65
CA VAL A 331 -9.06 -1.91 -24.67
C VAL A 331 -10.41 -1.55 -24.02
N GLY A 332 -10.90 -2.40 -23.11
CA GLY A 332 -12.12 -2.17 -22.35
C GLY A 332 -11.95 -1.15 -21.22
N ARG A 333 -10.71 -0.79 -20.89
CA ARG A 333 -10.38 0.13 -19.77
C ARG A 333 -11.01 -0.29 -18.45
N GLU A 334 -11.02 -1.58 -18.18
CA GLU A 334 -11.54 -2.12 -16.92
C GLU A 334 -10.41 -2.31 -15.91
N ALA A 335 -10.49 -1.61 -14.80
CA ALA A 335 -9.57 -1.75 -13.69
C ALA A 335 -10.29 -1.63 -12.35
N SER A 336 -9.63 -2.00 -11.27
CA SER A 336 -10.09 -1.74 -9.91
C SER A 336 -9.17 -0.74 -9.23
N ALA A 337 -9.65 -0.07 -8.17
CA ALA A 337 -8.86 0.89 -7.42
C ALA A 337 -7.52 0.30 -6.94
N GLU A 338 -7.49 -0.97 -6.56
CA GLU A 338 -6.25 -1.67 -6.20
C GLU A 338 -5.29 -1.80 -7.39
N MET A 339 -5.77 -2.20 -8.57
CA MET A 339 -4.94 -2.30 -9.78
C MET A 339 -4.34 -0.94 -10.15
N VAL A 340 -5.16 0.11 -10.15
CA VAL A 340 -4.74 1.50 -10.41
C VAL A 340 -3.68 1.94 -9.39
N GLY A 341 -3.93 1.72 -8.10
CA GLY A 341 -3.00 2.10 -7.05
C GLY A 341 -1.65 1.38 -7.13
N ARG A 342 -1.64 0.09 -7.53
CA ARG A 342 -0.41 -0.67 -7.77
C ARG A 342 0.39 -0.12 -8.94
N VAL A 343 -0.28 0.27 -10.03
CA VAL A 343 0.38 0.89 -11.19
C VAL A 343 0.94 2.28 -10.82
N LEU A 344 0.19 3.09 -10.06
CA LEU A 344 0.69 4.38 -9.58
C LEU A 344 1.90 4.22 -8.64
N ALA A 345 1.92 3.20 -7.78
CA ALA A 345 3.06 2.87 -6.94
C ALA A 345 4.30 2.47 -7.78
N ALA A 346 4.08 1.71 -8.86
CA ALA A 346 5.15 1.33 -9.78
C ALA A 346 5.69 2.56 -10.54
N LEU A 347 4.81 3.44 -11.02
CA LEU A 347 5.21 4.69 -11.66
C LEU A 347 6.01 5.60 -10.71
N HIS A 348 5.58 5.72 -9.46
CA HIS A 348 6.37 6.43 -8.44
C HIS A 348 7.76 5.82 -8.25
N LYS A 349 7.86 4.48 -8.24
CA LYS A 349 9.15 3.77 -8.10
C LYS A 349 10.05 4.00 -9.31
N GLU A 350 9.51 4.07 -10.52
CA GLU A 350 10.27 4.46 -11.72
C GLU A 350 10.73 5.92 -11.64
N GLY A 351 9.93 6.79 -11.00
CA GLY A 351 10.22 8.22 -10.87
C GLY A 351 10.16 8.96 -12.21
N GLY A 352 10.98 9.99 -12.34
CA GLY A 352 11.21 10.71 -13.59
C GLY A 352 10.02 11.54 -14.10
N ASN A 353 10.12 11.95 -15.36
CA ASN A 353 9.23 12.95 -15.93
C ASN A 353 7.75 12.55 -15.94
N ALA A 354 7.44 11.26 -16.15
CA ALA A 354 6.05 10.83 -16.19
C ALA A 354 5.37 10.86 -14.83
N PHE A 355 6.10 10.55 -13.76
CA PHE A 355 5.57 10.71 -12.40
C PHE A 355 5.51 12.19 -11.99
N ASP A 356 6.56 12.96 -12.27
CA ASP A 356 6.62 14.39 -11.92
C ASP A 356 5.54 15.21 -12.63
N ALA A 357 5.15 14.82 -13.85
CA ALA A 357 4.09 15.46 -14.61
C ALA A 357 2.69 15.31 -13.97
N LEU A 358 2.49 14.34 -13.06
CA LEU A 358 1.26 14.20 -12.29
C LEU A 358 1.11 15.23 -11.16
N VAL A 359 2.14 16.05 -10.91
CA VAL A 359 2.10 17.16 -9.94
C VAL A 359 1.81 18.46 -10.69
N GLY A 360 0.88 19.25 -10.18
CA GLY A 360 0.51 20.52 -10.81
C GLY A 360 -0.28 20.29 -12.10
N THR A 361 -1.36 19.52 -12.02
CA THR A 361 -2.27 19.24 -13.12
C THR A 361 -3.37 20.31 -13.20
N ASP A 362 -4.11 20.37 -14.30
CA ASP A 362 -5.28 21.26 -14.46
C ASP A 362 -6.42 20.95 -13.48
N TYR A 363 -6.32 19.84 -12.77
CA TYR A 363 -7.35 19.31 -11.88
C TYR A 363 -7.01 19.41 -10.38
N ASP A 364 -5.96 20.13 -10.00
CA ASP A 364 -5.50 20.28 -8.60
C ASP A 364 -6.53 20.98 -7.67
N ALA A 365 -7.54 21.62 -8.22
CA ALA A 365 -8.65 22.20 -7.46
C ALA A 365 -9.89 21.32 -7.39
N ASP A 366 -9.78 20.06 -7.85
CA ASP A 366 -10.88 19.13 -8.05
C ASP A 366 -10.61 17.80 -7.34
N ARG A 367 -11.63 17.02 -6.98
CA ARG A 367 -11.56 15.66 -6.39
C ARG A 367 -10.59 15.55 -5.21
N ILE A 368 -9.63 14.57 -5.25
CA ILE A 368 -8.73 14.28 -4.13
C ILE A 368 -7.98 15.53 -3.61
N PRO A 369 -7.37 16.39 -4.44
CA PRO A 369 -6.63 17.54 -3.92
C PRO A 369 -7.50 18.68 -3.40
N ALA A 370 -8.78 18.75 -3.79
CA ALA A 370 -9.62 19.94 -3.59
C ALA A 370 -9.69 20.44 -2.15
N ASN A 371 -9.89 19.52 -1.20
CA ASN A 371 -10.07 19.82 0.23
C ASN A 371 -8.82 19.56 1.07
N LEU A 372 -7.67 19.28 0.44
CA LEU A 372 -6.39 19.08 1.12
C LEU A 372 -5.60 20.40 1.23
N PRO A 373 -4.62 20.50 2.17
CA PRO A 373 -3.77 21.67 2.29
C PRO A 373 -3.07 22.01 0.97
N LYS A 374 -3.12 23.26 0.54
CA LYS A 374 -2.53 23.70 -0.74
C LYS A 374 -0.99 23.65 -0.78
N THR A 375 -0.35 23.50 0.36
CA THR A 375 1.10 23.28 0.48
C THR A 375 1.50 21.82 0.32
N LEU A 376 0.53 20.89 0.33
CA LEU A 376 0.77 19.49 0.19
C LEU A 376 1.09 19.13 -1.26
N LYS A 377 2.21 18.46 -1.49
CA LYS A 377 2.54 17.93 -2.81
C LYS A 377 1.67 16.69 -3.07
N ILE A 378 0.98 16.69 -4.21
CA ILE A 378 0.11 15.60 -4.64
C ILE A 378 0.41 15.32 -6.10
N ALA A 379 0.67 14.06 -6.44
CA ALA A 379 0.75 13.59 -7.81
C ALA A 379 -0.52 12.79 -8.11
N HIS A 380 -1.36 13.26 -9.05
CA HIS A 380 -2.64 12.61 -9.26
C HIS A 380 -3.07 12.53 -10.73
N LYS A 381 -3.99 11.64 -11.02
CA LYS A 381 -4.62 11.45 -12.32
C LYS A 381 -6.10 11.20 -12.16
N ILE A 382 -6.89 12.01 -12.85
CA ILE A 382 -8.34 11.88 -12.88
C ILE A 382 -8.81 10.90 -13.97
N GLY A 383 -10.04 10.39 -13.81
CA GLY A 383 -10.76 9.64 -14.82
C GLY A 383 -12.25 9.97 -14.79
N THR A 384 -12.82 10.42 -15.93
CA THR A 384 -14.25 10.73 -16.03
C THR A 384 -14.81 10.27 -17.36
N ALA A 385 -15.89 9.54 -17.32
CA ALA A 385 -16.72 9.20 -18.49
C ALA A 385 -18.05 8.62 -18.02
N TYR A 386 -19.14 8.99 -18.67
CA TYR A 386 -20.49 8.50 -18.34
C TYR A 386 -20.82 8.73 -16.84
N GLU A 387 -21.26 7.70 -16.13
CA GLU A 387 -21.51 7.71 -14.69
C GLU A 387 -20.25 7.57 -13.82
N PHE A 388 -19.08 7.37 -14.43
CA PHE A 388 -17.83 7.11 -13.74
C PHE A 388 -17.08 8.41 -13.45
N ASN A 389 -16.68 8.60 -12.18
CA ASN A 389 -15.86 9.71 -11.74
C ASN A 389 -14.79 9.21 -10.76
N HIS A 390 -13.54 9.38 -11.11
CA HIS A 390 -12.40 8.75 -10.45
C HIS A 390 -11.27 9.73 -10.19
N ASP A 391 -10.45 9.42 -9.18
CA ASP A 391 -9.14 10.01 -9.00
C ASP A 391 -8.18 9.03 -8.35
N ALA A 392 -6.91 9.08 -8.73
CA ALA A 392 -5.83 8.28 -8.18
C ALA A 392 -4.66 9.20 -7.85
N ALA A 393 -4.27 9.25 -6.58
CA ALA A 393 -3.27 10.19 -6.08
C ALA A 393 -2.20 9.52 -5.22
N PHE A 394 -0.96 10.01 -5.37
CA PHE A 394 0.12 9.83 -4.42
C PHE A 394 0.23 11.10 -3.57
N ILE A 395 0.05 10.99 -2.28
CA ILE A 395 -0.03 12.09 -1.33
C ILE A 395 1.22 12.08 -0.45
N PHE A 396 2.01 13.17 -0.51
CA PHE A 396 3.28 13.31 0.18
C PHE A 396 3.06 13.91 1.57
N THR A 397 2.84 13.04 2.56
CA THR A 397 2.85 13.37 3.99
C THR A 397 4.09 12.77 4.64
N ASP A 398 4.26 12.92 5.96
CA ASP A 398 5.31 12.22 6.71
C ASP A 398 5.16 10.69 6.61
N ASP A 399 3.91 10.20 6.51
CA ASP A 399 3.56 8.84 6.14
C ASP A 399 2.95 8.85 4.73
N PRO A 400 3.75 8.83 3.64
CA PRO A 400 3.23 8.98 2.29
C PRO A 400 2.33 7.81 1.92
N TYR A 401 1.24 8.11 1.22
CA TYR A 401 0.28 7.09 0.84
C TYR A 401 -0.32 7.32 -0.55
N ILE A 402 -0.80 6.22 -1.14
CA ILE A 402 -1.64 6.26 -2.34
C ILE A 402 -3.10 6.17 -1.92
N LEU A 403 -3.92 7.01 -2.53
CA LEU A 403 -5.38 6.97 -2.46
C LEU A 403 -5.94 6.86 -3.86
N VAL A 404 -6.76 5.84 -4.10
CA VAL A 404 -7.56 5.71 -5.32
C VAL A 404 -9.02 5.66 -4.93
N ILE A 405 -9.83 6.49 -5.59
CA ILE A 405 -11.29 6.51 -5.45
C ILE A 405 -11.89 6.32 -6.83
N GLU A 406 -12.60 5.23 -7.03
CA GLU A 406 -13.39 4.97 -8.23
C GLU A 406 -14.89 4.90 -7.87
N THR A 407 -15.72 5.50 -8.70
CA THR A 407 -17.19 5.53 -8.50
C THR A 407 -17.93 5.26 -9.79
N ASN A 408 -19.14 4.68 -9.70
CA ASN A 408 -20.03 4.38 -10.83
C ASN A 408 -21.48 4.85 -10.61
N ASN A 409 -21.65 5.95 -9.89
CA ASN A 409 -22.96 6.45 -9.49
C ASN A 409 -23.17 7.95 -9.78
N ASN A 410 -22.46 8.51 -10.75
CA ASN A 410 -22.40 9.94 -11.03
C ASN A 410 -22.01 10.78 -9.80
N ALA A 411 -21.15 10.24 -8.92
CA ALA A 411 -20.62 11.01 -7.79
C ALA A 411 -19.99 12.29 -8.30
N ASP A 412 -20.26 13.41 -7.66
CA ASP A 412 -19.62 14.66 -8.01
C ASP A 412 -18.21 14.76 -7.43
N SER A 413 -17.43 15.71 -7.89
CA SER A 413 -16.05 15.91 -7.44
C SER A 413 -15.94 16.28 -5.96
N THR A 414 -16.97 16.89 -5.40
CA THR A 414 -17.04 17.29 -3.98
C THR A 414 -17.09 16.03 -3.10
N GLU A 415 -17.83 15.01 -3.52
CA GLU A 415 -17.91 13.74 -2.77
C GLU A 415 -16.54 13.04 -2.69
N LEU A 416 -15.78 13.02 -3.79
CA LEU A 416 -14.42 12.49 -3.81
C LEU A 416 -13.48 13.33 -2.91
N ALA A 417 -13.63 14.65 -2.93
CA ALA A 417 -12.87 15.56 -2.09
C ALA A 417 -13.15 15.36 -0.58
N GLU A 418 -14.40 15.06 -0.20
CA GLU A 418 -14.76 14.76 1.18
C GLU A 418 -14.17 13.42 1.64
N ILE A 419 -14.25 12.37 0.82
CA ILE A 419 -13.62 11.06 1.10
C ILE A 419 -12.11 11.26 1.32
N SER A 420 -11.47 12.00 0.42
CA SER A 420 -10.03 12.30 0.50
C SER A 420 -9.67 13.04 1.78
N LYS A 421 -10.43 14.08 2.13
CA LYS A 421 -10.21 14.86 3.35
C LYS A 421 -10.32 13.99 4.60
N ASP A 422 -11.36 13.18 4.71
CA ASP A 422 -11.56 12.31 5.86
C ASP A 422 -10.42 11.30 6.04
N ILE A 423 -9.92 10.72 4.93
CA ILE A 423 -8.78 9.81 4.96
C ILE A 423 -7.49 10.57 5.32
N TYR A 424 -7.28 11.78 4.77
CA TYR A 424 -6.13 12.61 5.08
C TYR A 424 -6.08 12.96 6.58
N GLU A 425 -7.21 13.31 7.20
CA GLU A 425 -7.27 13.63 8.64
C GLU A 425 -6.80 12.46 9.53
N VAL A 426 -6.89 11.25 9.03
CA VAL A 426 -6.39 10.04 9.72
C VAL A 426 -4.91 9.78 9.39
N MET A 427 -4.51 10.03 8.14
CA MET A 427 -3.17 9.66 7.62
C MET A 427 -2.09 10.73 7.86
N LYS A 428 -2.49 12.00 8.09
CA LYS A 428 -1.56 13.11 8.37
C LYS A 428 -0.76 12.94 9.66
#